data_ce2629591d0f62001fc2f42cb1169a31
#
_entry.id   ce2629591d0f62001fc2f42cb1169a31
#
_cell.length_a   1.000
_cell.length_b   1.000
_cell.length_c   1.000
_cell.angle_alpha   90.00
_cell.angle_beta   90.00
_cell.angle_gamma   90.00
#
_symmetry.space_group_name_H-M   'P 1'
#
loop_
_entity.id
_entity.type
_entity.pdbx_description
1 polymer ?
#
loop_
_entity_poly.entity_id
_entity_poly.type
_entity_poly.pdbx_seq_one_letter_code
_entity_poly.pdbx_strand_id
1 'polypeptide(L)'
;MQEIKEIKDLSKQVLAVDIESPIFKNMMDTLNGKIIEVIKNVYNEEFESGDIALKMTLSVPKTIKEIPAQNEFGDPIVKTIKYKALQFKHNITSTLKKVDKDEDYYYGDKELKKDEEGNFIEEPIQNPQVTMFD
;
A
#
# COMPACT_ATOMS: atom_id res chain seq x y z
N MET A 1 28.66 -18.71 10.74
CA MET A 1 29.37 -17.52 11.18
C MET A 1 29.17 -16.32 10.27
N GLN A 2 28.85 -16.56 9.01
CA GLN A 2 28.57 -15.48 8.08
C GLN A 2 27.37 -14.64 8.49
N GLU A 3 26.38 -15.29 9.07
CA GLU A 3 25.16 -14.60 9.46
C GLU A 3 25.39 -13.53 10.51
N ILE A 4 26.36 -13.77 11.40
CA ILE A 4 26.66 -12.80 12.45
C ILE A 4 27.21 -11.53 11.86
N LYS A 5 27.97 -11.62 10.78
CA LYS A 5 28.54 -10.48 10.11
C LYS A 5 27.50 -9.69 9.33
N GLU A 6 26.40 -10.35 8.96
CA GLU A 6 25.33 -9.69 8.23
C GLU A 6 24.42 -8.87 9.12
N ILE A 7 24.40 -9.18 10.42
CA ILE A 7 23.67 -8.39 11.40
C ILE A 7 24.52 -7.20 11.75
N LYS A 8 24.43 -6.16 10.93
CA LYS A 8 25.25 -4.98 11.09
C LYS A 8 24.52 -3.92 11.88
N ASP A 9 25.32 -3.14 12.62
CA ASP A 9 24.79 -1.96 13.26
C ASP A 9 24.69 -0.85 12.22
N LEU A 10 23.50 -0.69 11.66
CA LEU A 10 23.25 0.30 10.62
C LEU A 10 23.41 1.73 11.11
N SER A 11 23.35 1.94 12.42
CA SER A 11 23.42 3.28 12.99
C SER A 11 24.75 3.96 12.74
N LYS A 12 25.80 3.18 12.46
CA LYS A 12 27.15 3.72 12.24
C LYS A 12 27.56 3.72 10.78
N GLN A 13 26.68 3.35 9.89
CA GLN A 13 26.98 3.26 8.48
C GLN A 13 26.39 4.42 7.70
N VAL A 14 27.10 4.81 6.66
CA VAL A 14 26.53 5.74 5.68
C VAL A 14 25.67 4.93 4.73
N LEU A 15 24.39 5.26 4.68
CA LEU A 15 23.43 4.53 3.88
C LEU A 15 22.99 5.36 2.68
N ALA A 16 23.05 4.78 1.50
CA ALA A 16 22.43 5.39 0.32
C ALA A 16 20.91 5.34 0.48
N VAL A 17 20.24 6.37 0.03
CA VAL A 17 18.78 6.40 0.10
C VAL A 17 18.23 6.14 -1.30
N ASP A 18 17.93 4.88 -1.55
CA ASP A 18 17.28 4.42 -2.78
C ASP A 18 16.41 3.23 -2.42
N ILE A 19 15.73 2.67 -3.41
CA ILE A 19 14.80 1.58 -3.16
C ILE A 19 15.47 0.33 -2.57
N GLU A 20 16.75 0.18 -2.80
CA GLU A 20 17.50 -0.97 -2.29
C GLU A 20 18.11 -0.72 -0.92
N SER A 21 17.93 0.47 -0.38
CA SER A 21 18.48 0.82 0.93
C SER A 21 17.92 -0.09 2.03
N PRO A 22 18.73 -0.51 2.99
CA PRO A 22 18.26 -1.29 4.13
C PRO A 22 17.17 -0.61 4.95
N ILE A 23 17.05 0.72 4.85
CA ILE A 23 16.04 1.45 5.61
C ILE A 23 14.62 1.07 5.16
N PHE A 24 14.46 0.55 3.94
CA PHE A 24 13.16 0.15 3.41
C PHE A 24 12.90 -1.35 3.56
N LYS A 25 13.78 -2.07 4.26
CA LYS A 25 13.68 -3.53 4.32
C LYS A 25 12.33 -4.00 4.85
N ASN A 26 11.85 -3.43 5.93
CA ASN A 26 10.57 -3.85 6.52
C ASN A 26 9.41 -3.63 5.56
N MET A 27 9.42 -2.50 4.87
CA MET A 27 8.39 -2.20 3.87
C MET A 27 8.46 -3.21 2.73
N MET A 28 9.65 -3.50 2.24
CA MET A 28 9.84 -4.44 1.14
C MET A 28 9.45 -5.86 1.53
N ASP A 29 9.76 -6.26 2.75
CA ASP A 29 9.37 -7.59 3.24
C ASP A 29 7.85 -7.70 3.31
N THR A 30 7.18 -6.67 3.80
CA THR A 30 5.72 -6.65 3.86
C THR A 30 5.11 -6.70 2.46
N LEU A 31 5.66 -5.92 1.54
CA LEU A 31 5.19 -5.92 0.16
C LEU A 31 5.36 -7.29 -0.48
N ASN A 32 6.52 -7.91 -0.27
CA ASN A 32 6.78 -9.24 -0.80
C ASN A 32 5.78 -10.27 -0.26
N GLY A 33 5.47 -10.20 1.04
CA GLY A 33 4.47 -11.08 1.63
C GLY A 33 3.09 -10.90 1.01
N LYS A 34 2.71 -9.67 0.74
CA LYS A 34 1.42 -9.39 0.09
C LYS A 34 1.38 -9.91 -1.34
N ILE A 35 2.48 -9.77 -2.07
CA ILE A 35 2.57 -10.29 -3.43
C ILE A 35 2.37 -11.80 -3.44
N ILE A 36 3.06 -12.50 -2.55
CA ILE A 36 2.96 -13.96 -2.47
C ILE A 36 1.54 -14.38 -2.09
N GLU A 37 0.94 -13.68 -1.13
CA GLU A 37 -0.41 -13.98 -0.68
C GLU A 37 -1.42 -13.83 -1.82
N VAL A 38 -1.32 -12.75 -2.59
CA VAL A 38 -2.21 -12.52 -3.71
C VAL A 38 -2.02 -13.59 -4.79
N ILE A 39 -0.77 -13.89 -5.13
CA ILE A 39 -0.49 -14.91 -6.14
C ILE A 39 -1.09 -16.26 -5.71
N LYS A 40 -0.94 -16.60 -4.44
CA LYS A 40 -1.44 -17.87 -3.92
C LYS A 40 -2.96 -17.96 -4.04
N ASN A 41 -3.67 -16.89 -3.68
CA ASN A 41 -5.13 -16.87 -3.76
C ASN A 41 -5.63 -16.94 -5.19
N VAL A 42 -4.93 -16.28 -6.11
CA VAL A 42 -5.30 -16.32 -7.53
C VAL A 42 -4.96 -17.67 -8.14
N TYR A 43 -3.80 -18.23 -7.77
CA TYR A 43 -3.39 -19.54 -8.27
C TYR A 43 -4.37 -20.65 -7.86
N ASN A 44 -4.90 -20.56 -6.64
CA ASN A 44 -5.85 -21.54 -6.13
C ASN A 44 -7.27 -21.33 -6.66
N GLU A 45 -7.45 -20.39 -7.57
CA GLU A 45 -8.72 -20.10 -8.22
C GLU A 45 -9.82 -19.63 -7.27
N GLU A 46 -9.44 -19.19 -6.07
CA GLU A 46 -10.39 -18.59 -5.15
C GLU A 46 -10.76 -17.17 -5.59
N PHE A 47 -9.85 -16.52 -6.28
CA PHE A 47 -10.03 -15.17 -6.78
C PHE A 47 -9.54 -15.08 -8.21
N GLU A 48 -10.15 -14.20 -8.98
CA GLU A 48 -9.80 -14.01 -10.38
C GLU A 48 -8.52 -13.18 -10.53
N SER A 49 -8.35 -12.20 -9.68
CA SER A 49 -7.19 -11.32 -9.72
C SER A 49 -7.03 -10.63 -8.38
N GLY A 50 -5.92 -9.94 -8.22
CA GLY A 50 -5.67 -9.13 -7.04
C GLY A 50 -4.85 -7.92 -7.38
N ASP A 51 -5.13 -6.83 -6.68
CA ASP A 51 -4.41 -5.58 -6.83
C ASP A 51 -3.66 -5.27 -5.54
N ILE A 52 -2.46 -4.75 -5.66
CA ILE A 52 -1.68 -4.30 -4.52
C ILE A 52 -1.35 -2.84 -4.73
N ALA A 53 -1.64 -2.03 -3.71
CA ALA A 53 -1.33 -0.62 -3.72
C ALA A 53 -0.38 -0.32 -2.56
N LEU A 54 0.71 0.36 -2.89
CA LEU A 54 1.67 0.85 -1.91
C LEU A 54 1.61 2.36 -1.89
N LYS A 55 1.31 2.92 -0.73
CA LYS A 55 1.40 4.36 -0.53
C LYS A 55 2.52 4.63 0.44
N MET A 56 3.45 5.49 0.05
CA MET A 56 4.56 5.86 0.89
C MET A 56 4.54 7.38 1.08
N THR A 57 4.69 7.81 2.32
CA THR A 57 4.77 9.22 2.64
C THR A 57 6.13 9.48 3.27
N LEU A 58 6.88 10.39 2.66
CA LEU A 58 8.22 10.74 3.12
C LEU A 58 8.22 12.17 3.64
N SER A 59 8.99 12.39 4.69
CA SER A 59 9.18 13.71 5.23
C SER A 59 10.59 13.83 5.80
N VAL A 60 11.06 15.06 5.95
CA VAL A 60 12.40 15.31 6.47
C VAL A 60 12.30 16.40 7.55
N PRO A 61 11.75 16.05 8.72
CA PRO A 61 11.62 17.03 9.80
C PRO A 61 12.97 17.32 10.43
N LYS A 62 13.02 18.48 11.07
CA LYS A 62 14.15 18.80 11.93
C LYS A 62 13.95 18.07 13.25
N THR A 63 14.96 17.33 13.66
CA THR A 63 14.91 16.48 14.84
C THR A 63 16.03 16.85 15.77
N ILE A 64 15.85 16.58 17.05
CA ILE A 64 16.86 16.83 18.07
C ILE A 64 17.32 15.49 18.61
N LYS A 65 18.64 15.35 18.74
CA LYS A 65 19.23 14.15 19.32
C LYS A 65 20.17 14.56 20.42
N GLU A 66 20.10 13.87 21.56
CA GLU A 66 21.00 14.05 22.66
C GLU A 66 22.09 13.00 22.57
N ILE A 67 23.34 13.47 22.63
CA ILE A 67 24.50 12.60 22.49
C ILE A 67 25.35 12.70 23.75
N PRO A 68 25.73 11.59 24.38
CA PRO A 68 26.67 11.60 25.49
C PRO A 68 28.00 12.15 25.03
N ALA A 69 28.59 13.00 25.85
CA ALA A 69 29.89 13.60 25.58
C ALA A 69 30.60 13.84 26.90
N GLN A 70 31.80 14.37 26.83
CA GLN A 70 32.54 14.80 28.01
C GLN A 70 32.98 16.24 27.81
N ASN A 71 33.00 17.00 28.91
CA ASN A 71 33.51 18.35 28.85
C ASN A 71 35.04 18.29 28.92
N GLU A 72 35.68 19.49 28.94
CA GLU A 72 37.13 19.56 28.98
C GLU A 72 37.74 19.01 30.28
N PHE A 73 36.92 18.85 31.31
CA PHE A 73 37.34 18.27 32.58
C PHE A 73 37.08 16.79 32.69
N GLY A 74 36.56 16.18 31.63
CA GLY A 74 36.23 14.76 31.61
C GLY A 74 34.90 14.41 32.24
N ASP A 75 34.11 15.39 32.64
CA ASP A 75 32.79 15.11 33.23
C ASP A 75 31.78 14.74 32.18
N PRO A 76 30.87 13.79 32.48
CA PRO A 76 29.80 13.43 31.52
C PRO A 76 28.87 14.63 31.30
N ILE A 77 28.61 14.90 30.04
CA ILE A 77 27.64 15.91 29.65
C ILE A 77 26.79 15.36 28.51
N VAL A 78 25.73 16.08 28.18
CA VAL A 78 24.85 15.72 27.07
C VAL A 78 24.87 16.88 26.08
N LYS A 79 25.20 16.58 24.83
CA LYS A 79 25.13 17.57 23.76
C LYS A 79 23.87 17.37 22.97
N THR A 80 23.24 18.47 22.61
CA THR A 80 22.05 18.47 21.79
C THR A 80 22.41 18.82 20.36
N ILE A 81 22.03 17.98 19.44
CA ILE A 81 22.29 18.18 18.02
C ILE A 81 20.96 18.24 17.27
N LYS A 82 20.84 19.28 16.43
CA LYS A 82 19.69 19.41 15.53
C LYS A 82 20.11 18.93 14.16
N TYR A 83 19.27 18.12 13.55
CA TYR A 83 19.56 17.55 12.24
C TYR A 83 18.27 17.27 11.49
N LYS A 84 18.38 17.09 10.18
CA LYS A 84 17.27 16.70 9.34
C LYS A 84 17.22 15.18 9.28
N ALA A 85 16.12 14.61 9.71
CA ALA A 85 15.95 13.15 9.73
C ALA A 85 14.96 12.72 8.67
N LEU A 86 15.29 11.64 7.96
CA LEU A 86 14.33 11.05 7.06
C LEU A 86 13.30 10.29 7.87
N GLN A 87 12.04 10.57 7.61
CA GLN A 87 10.92 9.77 8.14
C GLN A 87 10.08 9.32 6.98
N PHE A 88 9.62 8.09 7.05
CA PHE A 88 8.65 7.62 6.08
C PHE A 88 7.68 6.66 6.76
N LYS A 89 6.50 6.64 6.22
CA LYS A 89 5.51 5.64 6.58
C LYS A 89 4.96 5.04 5.31
N HIS A 90 4.49 3.82 5.41
CA HIS A 90 3.92 3.15 4.26
C HIS A 90 2.60 2.52 4.62
N ASN A 91 1.78 2.36 3.61
CA ASN A 91 0.51 1.68 3.73
C ASN A 91 0.37 0.78 2.52
N ILE A 92 0.26 -0.52 2.76
CA ILE A 92 0.14 -1.51 1.70
C ILE A 92 -1.24 -2.14 1.83
N THR A 93 -2.02 -2.04 0.77
CA THR A 93 -3.34 -2.66 0.73
C THR A 93 -3.40 -3.65 -0.41
N SER A 94 -4.14 -4.72 -0.19
CA SER A 94 -4.41 -5.69 -1.25
C SER A 94 -5.91 -5.87 -1.38
N THR A 95 -6.35 -5.97 -2.62
CA THR A 95 -7.75 -6.17 -2.94
C THR A 95 -7.85 -7.38 -3.85
N LEU A 96 -8.69 -8.33 -3.46
CA LEU A 96 -8.88 -9.56 -4.23
C LEU A 96 -10.25 -9.50 -4.87
N LYS A 97 -10.29 -9.83 -6.16
CA LYS A 97 -11.55 -9.91 -6.92
C LYS A 97 -11.95 -11.36 -7.01
N LYS A 98 -13.08 -11.66 -6.42
CA LYS A 98 -13.56 -13.03 -6.35
C LYS A 98 -14.04 -13.49 -7.71
N VAL A 99 -13.70 -14.73 -8.04
CA VAL A 99 -14.26 -15.37 -9.21
C VAL A 99 -15.72 -15.64 -8.92
N ASP A 100 -16.57 -15.17 -9.80
CA ASP A 100 -18.00 -15.48 -9.72
C ASP A 100 -18.23 -16.83 -10.40
N LYS A 101 -18.42 -17.83 -9.58
CA LYS A 101 -18.68 -19.20 -10.08
C LYS A 101 -20.17 -19.50 -10.16
N ASP A 102 -20.98 -18.59 -9.71
CA ASP A 102 -22.42 -18.72 -9.83
C ASP A 102 -22.82 -18.23 -11.21
N GLU A 103 -23.54 -19.06 -11.90
CA GLU A 103 -23.98 -18.76 -13.27
C GLU A 103 -25.29 -18.00 -13.32
N ASP A 104 -25.86 -17.73 -12.16
CA ASP A 104 -27.10 -16.97 -12.09
C ASP A 104 -26.78 -15.47 -12.11
N TYR A 105 -26.62 -14.97 -13.31
CA TYR A 105 -26.42 -13.55 -13.51
C TYR A 105 -27.73 -12.87 -13.84
N TYR A 106 -27.87 -11.68 -13.35
CA TYR A 106 -28.89 -10.78 -13.83
C TYR A 106 -28.27 -9.81 -14.82
N TYR A 107 -28.73 -9.84 -16.06
CA TYR A 107 -28.29 -8.89 -17.06
C TYR A 107 -29.46 -7.98 -17.37
N GLY A 108 -29.34 -6.72 -16.98
CA GLY A 108 -30.40 -5.77 -17.20
C GLY A 108 -30.62 -5.50 -18.69
N ASP A 109 -31.80 -5.74 -19.17
CA ASP A 109 -32.20 -5.41 -20.54
C ASP A 109 -33.01 -4.11 -20.59
N LYS A 110 -33.08 -3.43 -19.48
CA LYS A 110 -33.77 -2.16 -19.34
C LYS A 110 -32.78 -1.07 -19.01
N GLU A 111 -33.18 0.15 -19.24
CA GLU A 111 -32.33 1.29 -18.92
C GLU A 111 -32.37 1.57 -17.42
N LEU A 112 -31.19 1.67 -16.81
CA LEU A 112 -31.08 2.04 -15.41
C LEU A 112 -31.15 3.57 -15.29
N LYS A 113 -32.09 4.05 -14.51
CA LYS A 113 -32.30 5.49 -14.29
C LYS A 113 -32.55 5.78 -12.82
N LYS A 114 -32.53 7.06 -12.49
CA LYS A 114 -33.01 7.54 -11.20
C LYS A 114 -34.38 8.17 -11.38
N ASP A 115 -35.29 7.86 -10.46
CA ASP A 115 -36.59 8.50 -10.46
C ASP A 115 -36.50 9.90 -9.80
N GLU A 116 -37.65 10.56 -9.65
CA GLU A 116 -37.70 11.89 -9.08
C GLU A 116 -37.27 11.94 -7.61
N GLU A 117 -37.38 10.81 -6.92
CA GLU A 117 -37.00 10.71 -5.52
C GLU A 117 -35.52 10.30 -5.36
N GLY A 118 -34.83 10.06 -6.47
CA GLY A 118 -33.43 9.66 -6.42
C GLY A 118 -33.19 8.18 -6.30
N ASN A 119 -34.24 7.37 -6.37
CA ASN A 119 -34.09 5.93 -6.33
C ASN A 119 -33.75 5.38 -7.71
N PHE A 120 -32.96 4.30 -7.73
CA PHE A 120 -32.65 3.64 -8.99
C PHE A 120 -33.84 2.81 -9.45
N ILE A 121 -34.19 2.93 -10.72
CA ILE A 121 -35.26 2.15 -11.35
C ILE A 121 -34.76 1.65 -12.69
N GLU A 122 -35.41 0.59 -13.19
CA GLU A 122 -35.18 0.10 -14.53
C GLU A 122 -36.41 0.34 -15.38
N GLU A 123 -36.21 1.00 -16.51
CA GLU A 123 -37.30 1.30 -17.44
C GLU A 123 -37.05 0.64 -18.78
N PRO A 124 -38.08 0.16 -19.45
CA PRO A 124 -37.90 -0.37 -20.79
C PRO A 124 -37.27 0.63 -21.72
N ILE A 125 -36.35 0.15 -22.55
CA ILE A 125 -35.66 1.01 -23.50
C ILE A 125 -36.66 1.47 -24.56
N GLN A 126 -36.73 2.78 -24.78
CA GLN A 126 -37.57 3.34 -25.79
C GLN A 126 -36.85 3.30 -27.13
N ASN A 127 -37.33 2.50 -28.03
CA ASN A 127 -36.75 2.39 -29.35
C ASN A 127 -37.83 2.72 -30.39
N PRO A 128 -37.69 3.85 -31.06
CA PRO A 128 -38.68 4.25 -32.06
C PRO A 128 -38.90 3.24 -33.17
N GLN A 129 -37.87 2.44 -33.46
CA GLN A 129 -37.97 1.45 -34.53
C GLN A 129 -38.89 0.27 -34.18
N VAL A 130 -39.03 -0.02 -32.90
CA VAL A 130 -39.91 -1.11 -32.47
C VAL A 130 -41.34 -0.82 -32.85
N THR A 131 -41.75 0.41 -32.72
CA THR A 131 -43.15 0.77 -33.05
C THR A 131 -43.42 0.73 -34.53
N MET A 132 -42.40 0.73 -35.35
CA MET A 132 -42.57 0.66 -36.79
C MET A 132 -42.95 -0.73 -37.31
N PHE A 133 -42.73 -1.75 -36.51
CA PHE A 133 -42.99 -3.12 -36.89
C PHE A 133 -44.24 -3.71 -36.24
N ASP A 134 -44.90 -2.93 -35.50
CA ASP A 134 -46.13 -3.35 -34.81
C ASP A 134 -47.34 -3.45 -35.74
#